data_46b7d5870bb8ae1a7faa92a2cc86e058
#
_entry.id   46b7d5870bb8ae1a7faa92a2cc86e058
#
_cell.length_a   1.000
_cell.length_b   1.000
_cell.length_c   1.000
_cell.angle_alpha   90.00
_cell.angle_beta   90.00
_cell.angle_gamma   90.00
#
_symmetry.space_group_name_H-M   'P 1'
#
loop_
_entity.id
_entity.type
_entity.pdbx_description
1 polymer ?
#
loop_
_entity_poly.entity_id
_entity_poly.type
_entity_poly.pdbx_seq_one_letter_code
_entity_poly.pdbx_strand_id
1 'polypeptide(L)'
;MPYNPKELSSQEEIYSLFRSLGDVLTEPVKVLIIGGAALIEYDLKDATKDVDIICVTDEDKKSLLKCALNIGFKLKGPEKRHRRLGLDRIAIKNSHTIDIFARAISGGFIATANMWYRAINPKKFGFLDVRYASREDIFIMKLIAHRDGDLEDCAKLVTVGLDFDIIYDEVESQYISNLDDSYDFDEFKIWITYLDEGVGDLEVKYGISIPISDKISKLSDDYYNNRFK
;
A
#
# COMPACT_ATOMS: atom_id res chain seq x y z
N MET A 1 19.33 21.27 -17.30
CA MET A 1 18.26 20.70 -18.13
C MET A 1 16.96 20.83 -17.36
N PRO A 2 15.87 21.30 -17.94
CA PRO A 2 14.62 21.41 -17.22
C PRO A 2 14.15 20.01 -16.81
N TYR A 3 13.66 19.89 -15.60
CA TYR A 3 13.07 18.71 -15.00
C TYR A 3 11.91 18.23 -15.90
N ASN A 4 12.10 17.11 -16.58
CA ASN A 4 11.04 16.49 -17.35
C ASN A 4 10.09 15.81 -16.33
N PRO A 5 8.79 16.15 -16.32
CA PRO A 5 7.86 15.47 -15.42
C PRO A 5 7.94 13.97 -15.68
N LYS A 6 8.04 13.19 -14.61
CA LYS A 6 8.07 11.71 -14.66
C LYS A 6 6.93 11.22 -15.57
N GLU A 7 7.27 10.41 -16.55
CA GLU A 7 6.28 9.70 -17.34
C GLU A 7 5.42 8.86 -16.39
N LEU A 8 4.12 8.86 -16.64
CA LEU A 8 3.18 8.08 -15.86
C LEU A 8 3.03 6.71 -16.50
N SER A 9 2.97 5.65 -15.68
CA SER A 9 2.72 4.29 -16.15
C SER A 9 1.23 4.07 -16.33
N SER A 10 0.83 3.72 -17.55
CA SER A 10 -0.52 3.23 -17.88
C SER A 10 -0.71 1.78 -17.44
N GLN A 11 -1.93 1.29 -17.48
CA GLN A 11 -2.25 -0.10 -17.18
C GLN A 11 -1.42 -1.10 -18.04
N GLU A 12 -1.30 -0.83 -19.34
CA GLU A 12 -0.56 -1.73 -20.25
C GLU A 12 0.95 -1.74 -19.94
N GLU A 13 1.53 -0.60 -19.56
CA GLU A 13 2.93 -0.54 -19.13
C GLU A 13 3.16 -1.29 -17.82
N ILE A 14 2.22 -1.22 -16.87
CA ILE A 14 2.26 -1.99 -15.63
C ILE A 14 2.18 -3.49 -15.94
N TYR A 15 1.29 -3.92 -16.85
CA TYR A 15 1.21 -5.32 -17.25
C TYR A 15 2.48 -5.79 -17.99
N SER A 16 3.09 -4.94 -18.82
CA SER A 16 4.37 -5.24 -19.46
C SER A 16 5.49 -5.41 -18.44
N LEU A 17 5.50 -4.59 -17.39
CA LEU A 17 6.42 -4.75 -16.26
C LEU A 17 6.20 -6.09 -15.54
N PHE A 18 4.95 -6.45 -15.24
CA PHE A 18 4.63 -7.73 -14.58
C PHE A 18 5.00 -8.94 -15.42
N ARG A 19 4.79 -8.90 -16.75
CA ARG A 19 5.28 -9.94 -17.68
C ARG A 19 6.80 -10.07 -17.57
N SER A 20 7.52 -8.95 -17.67
CA SER A 20 8.98 -8.95 -17.59
C SER A 20 9.53 -9.50 -16.26
N LEU A 21 8.87 -9.20 -15.14
CA LEU A 21 9.22 -9.74 -13.83
C LEU A 21 8.91 -11.24 -13.75
N GLY A 22 7.72 -11.63 -14.19
CA GLY A 22 7.25 -13.00 -14.12
C GLY A 22 8.05 -13.97 -15.00
N ASP A 23 8.58 -13.49 -16.15
CA ASP A 23 9.43 -14.28 -17.06
C ASP A 23 10.82 -14.55 -16.49
N VAL A 24 11.31 -13.70 -15.58
CA VAL A 24 12.64 -13.86 -14.95
C VAL A 24 12.57 -14.58 -13.61
N LEU A 25 11.41 -14.65 -12.97
CA LEU A 25 11.20 -15.42 -11.76
C LEU A 25 11.43 -16.91 -12.03
N THR A 26 12.06 -17.60 -11.08
CA THR A 26 12.34 -19.05 -11.16
C THR A 26 11.36 -19.88 -10.32
N GLU A 27 10.63 -19.22 -9.42
CA GLU A 27 9.63 -19.82 -8.54
C GLU A 27 8.40 -18.91 -8.42
N PRO A 28 7.22 -19.48 -8.08
CA PRO A 28 6.01 -18.68 -7.93
C PRO A 28 6.12 -17.65 -6.82
N VAL A 29 5.83 -16.39 -7.12
CA VAL A 29 5.73 -15.28 -6.16
C VAL A 29 4.33 -14.69 -6.22
N LYS A 30 3.70 -14.51 -5.06
CA LYS A 30 2.39 -13.85 -4.92
C LYS A 30 2.57 -12.41 -4.46
N VAL A 31 1.87 -11.49 -5.11
CA VAL A 31 1.94 -10.08 -4.79
C VAL A 31 0.56 -9.43 -4.72
N LEU A 32 0.42 -8.48 -3.80
CA LEU A 32 -0.73 -7.60 -3.70
C LEU A 32 -0.32 -6.21 -4.20
N ILE A 33 -1.00 -5.74 -5.23
CA ILE A 33 -0.80 -4.39 -5.77
C ILE A 33 -1.66 -3.43 -4.98
N ILE A 34 -1.05 -2.33 -4.54
CA ILE A 34 -1.68 -1.29 -3.74
C ILE A 34 -1.51 0.08 -4.41
N GLY A 35 -1.94 1.13 -3.75
CA GLY A 35 -1.68 2.51 -4.16
C GLY A 35 -2.31 2.89 -5.51
N GLY A 36 -1.60 3.73 -6.27
CA GLY A 36 -2.08 4.25 -7.55
C GLY A 36 -2.28 3.19 -8.63
N ALA A 37 -1.42 2.15 -8.66
CA ALA A 37 -1.51 1.06 -9.61
C ALA A 37 -2.78 0.19 -9.39
N ALA A 38 -3.21 0.04 -8.13
CA ALA A 38 -4.47 -0.63 -7.84
C ALA A 38 -5.70 0.23 -8.23
N LEU A 39 -5.64 1.56 -8.07
CA LEU A 39 -6.73 2.45 -8.51
C LEU A 39 -6.94 2.44 -10.03
N ILE A 40 -5.89 2.21 -10.82
CA ILE A 40 -6.01 2.05 -12.28
C ILE A 40 -6.88 0.82 -12.61
N GLU A 41 -6.76 -0.27 -11.85
CA GLU A 41 -7.56 -1.49 -12.06
C GLU A 41 -9.06 -1.29 -11.75
N TYR A 42 -9.40 -0.23 -11.01
CA TYR A 42 -10.77 0.20 -10.72
C TYR A 42 -11.28 1.33 -11.64
N ASP A 43 -10.52 1.73 -12.65
CA ASP A 43 -10.81 2.89 -13.51
C ASP A 43 -10.96 4.22 -12.74
N LEU A 44 -10.31 4.30 -11.57
CA LEU A 44 -10.30 5.50 -10.71
C LEU A 44 -9.08 6.39 -10.93
N LYS A 45 -8.15 5.92 -11.75
CA LYS A 45 -6.93 6.64 -12.12
C LYS A 45 -6.42 6.19 -13.49
N ASP A 46 -6.05 7.15 -14.33
CA ASP A 46 -5.58 6.84 -15.69
C ASP A 46 -4.13 6.35 -15.73
N ALA A 47 -3.30 6.85 -14.82
CA ALA A 47 -1.88 6.52 -14.75
C ALA A 47 -1.28 6.76 -13.36
N THR A 48 -0.13 6.14 -13.06
CA THR A 48 0.60 6.31 -11.81
C THR A 48 2.10 6.49 -12.04
N LYS A 49 2.78 7.12 -11.09
CA LYS A 49 4.25 7.30 -11.12
C LYS A 49 5.00 6.07 -10.63
N ASP A 50 4.40 5.39 -9.67
CA ASP A 50 5.03 4.31 -8.91
C ASP A 50 4.11 3.09 -8.90
N VAL A 51 4.68 1.90 -8.85
CA VAL A 51 3.97 0.64 -8.66
C VAL A 51 4.31 0.14 -7.27
N ASP A 52 3.34 0.20 -6.36
CA ASP A 52 3.49 -0.24 -4.98
C ASP A 52 3.06 -1.72 -4.87
N ILE A 53 3.95 -2.59 -4.37
CA ILE A 53 3.79 -4.04 -4.33
C ILE A 53 4.04 -4.56 -2.90
N ILE A 54 3.11 -5.35 -2.36
CA ILE A 54 3.32 -6.09 -1.12
C ILE A 54 3.55 -7.57 -1.45
N CYS A 55 4.67 -8.12 -1.00
CA CYS A 55 4.99 -9.54 -1.04
C CYS A 55 4.51 -10.25 0.23
N VAL A 56 4.21 -11.55 0.12
CA VAL A 56 3.80 -12.38 1.27
C VAL A 56 4.94 -12.57 2.26
N THR A 57 6.18 -12.70 1.76
CA THR A 57 7.37 -12.97 2.58
C THR A 57 8.53 -12.04 2.22
N ASP A 58 9.53 -11.98 3.10
CA ASP A 58 10.80 -11.29 2.83
C ASP A 58 11.60 -11.97 1.71
N GLU A 59 11.48 -13.28 1.58
CA GLU A 59 12.09 -14.07 0.51
C GLU A 59 11.50 -13.71 -0.84
N ASP A 60 10.17 -13.57 -0.93
CA ASP A 60 9.48 -13.11 -2.14
C ASP A 60 9.94 -11.71 -2.53
N LYS A 61 10.03 -10.79 -1.57
CA LYS A 61 10.55 -9.42 -1.78
C LYS A 61 11.97 -9.47 -2.34
N LYS A 62 12.88 -10.27 -1.74
CA LYS A 62 14.26 -10.42 -2.21
C LYS A 62 14.33 -10.98 -3.63
N SER A 63 13.50 -11.98 -3.93
CA SER A 63 13.40 -12.59 -5.26
C SER A 63 12.92 -11.57 -6.28
N LEU A 64 11.87 -10.80 -5.96
CA LEU A 64 11.33 -9.79 -6.85
C LEU A 64 12.30 -8.63 -7.08
N LEU A 65 13.02 -8.17 -6.04
CA LEU A 65 14.10 -7.16 -6.19
C LEU A 65 15.22 -7.65 -7.11
N LYS A 66 15.63 -8.92 -6.98
CA LYS A 66 16.63 -9.54 -7.87
C LYS A 66 16.13 -9.57 -9.31
N CYS A 67 14.89 -9.93 -9.54
CA CYS A 67 14.29 -9.91 -10.87
C CYS A 67 14.21 -8.49 -11.44
N ALA A 68 13.86 -7.48 -10.63
CA ALA A 68 13.88 -6.09 -11.05
C ALA A 68 15.28 -5.66 -11.52
N LEU A 69 16.34 -6.04 -10.80
CA LEU A 69 17.73 -5.80 -11.26
C LEU A 69 18.03 -6.46 -12.60
N ASN A 70 17.60 -7.72 -12.80
CA ASN A 70 17.86 -8.48 -14.02
C ASN A 70 17.17 -7.87 -15.25
N ILE A 71 16.02 -7.20 -15.07
CA ILE A 71 15.32 -6.48 -16.15
C ILE A 71 15.75 -5.01 -16.28
N GLY A 72 16.84 -4.64 -15.61
CA GLY A 72 17.52 -3.34 -15.77
C GLY A 72 17.11 -2.22 -14.83
N PHE A 73 16.38 -2.54 -13.76
CA PHE A 73 16.18 -1.57 -12.66
C PHE A 73 17.48 -1.41 -11.86
N LYS A 74 17.60 -0.27 -11.20
CA LYS A 74 18.68 0.03 -10.25
C LYS A 74 18.07 0.23 -8.86
N LEU A 75 18.71 -0.29 -7.83
CA LEU A 75 18.29 -0.04 -6.46
C LEU A 75 18.87 1.29 -5.96
N LYS A 76 18.01 2.09 -5.34
CA LYS A 76 18.34 3.33 -4.68
C LYS A 76 17.94 3.28 -3.22
N GLY A 77 18.71 3.93 -2.35
CA GLY A 77 18.31 4.11 -0.95
C GLY A 77 17.04 4.95 -0.85
N PRO A 78 16.20 4.71 0.16
CA PRO A 78 14.94 5.42 0.33
C PRO A 78 15.18 6.86 0.78
N GLU A 79 14.39 7.81 0.28
CA GLU A 79 14.26 9.14 0.82
C GLU A 79 13.51 9.10 2.17
N LYS A 80 13.50 10.20 2.95
CA LYS A 80 12.86 10.26 4.26
C LYS A 80 11.38 9.79 4.22
N ARG A 81 10.63 10.22 3.19
CA ARG A 81 9.23 9.81 2.98
C ARG A 81 9.04 8.31 2.81
N HIS A 82 9.95 7.64 2.09
CA HIS A 82 9.90 6.20 1.84
C HIS A 82 10.25 5.37 3.09
N ARG A 83 11.13 5.91 3.96
CA ARG A 83 11.46 5.25 5.24
C ARG A 83 10.25 5.21 6.17
N ARG A 84 9.43 6.29 6.20
CA ARG A 84 8.16 6.29 6.96
C ARG A 84 7.22 5.18 6.49
N LEU A 85 7.26 4.84 5.20
CA LEU A 85 6.45 3.76 4.62
C LEU A 85 7.03 2.36 4.89
N GLY A 86 8.21 2.23 5.50
CA GLY A 86 8.88 0.95 5.74
C GLY A 86 9.72 0.44 4.57
N LEU A 87 10.02 1.31 3.58
CA LEU A 87 10.89 0.95 2.46
C LEU A 87 12.36 1.09 2.83
N ASP A 88 13.13 0.06 2.57
CA ASP A 88 14.59 0.04 2.68
C ASP A 88 15.29 0.26 1.32
N ARG A 89 14.61 -0.07 0.23
CA ARG A 89 15.10 0.06 -1.15
C ARG A 89 13.97 0.42 -2.09
N ILE A 90 14.31 1.18 -3.14
CA ILE A 90 13.43 1.55 -4.25
C ILE A 90 14.07 1.05 -5.53
N ALA A 91 13.32 0.36 -6.38
CA ALA A 91 13.80 -0.04 -7.70
C ALA A 91 13.39 1.02 -8.74
N ILE A 92 14.37 1.57 -9.47
CA ILE A 92 14.17 2.66 -10.44
C ILE A 92 14.75 2.27 -11.79
N LYS A 93 13.97 2.48 -12.85
CA LYS A 93 14.40 2.36 -14.24
C LYS A 93 13.79 3.51 -15.06
N ASN A 94 14.62 4.38 -15.61
CA ASN A 94 14.20 5.62 -16.26
C ASN A 94 13.34 6.49 -15.32
N SER A 95 12.06 6.69 -15.66
CA SER A 95 11.06 7.41 -14.86
C SER A 95 10.17 6.49 -14.00
N HIS A 96 10.25 5.18 -14.20
CA HIS A 96 9.42 4.20 -13.50
C HIS A 96 10.03 3.80 -12.16
N THR A 97 9.19 3.71 -11.13
CA THR A 97 9.58 3.29 -9.78
C THR A 97 8.75 2.09 -9.35
N ILE A 98 9.38 1.14 -8.67
CA ILE A 98 8.69 0.03 -8.02
C ILE A 98 9.06 0.08 -6.54
N ASP A 99 8.05 0.18 -5.70
CA ASP A 99 8.17 0.15 -4.25
C ASP A 99 7.72 -1.23 -3.76
N ILE A 100 8.66 -2.04 -3.24
CA ILE A 100 8.38 -3.43 -2.85
C ILE A 100 8.47 -3.55 -1.34
N PHE A 101 7.35 -3.90 -0.74
CA PHE A 101 7.20 -4.16 0.69
C PHE A 101 7.17 -5.67 0.96
N ALA A 102 7.49 -6.06 2.18
CA ALA A 102 7.24 -7.42 2.69
C ALA A 102 6.25 -7.32 3.85
N ARG A 103 5.10 -7.96 3.71
CA ARG A 103 4.05 -8.12 4.73
C ARG A 103 3.40 -6.83 5.23
N ALA A 104 4.19 -5.83 5.63
CA ALA A 104 3.71 -4.62 6.31
C ALA A 104 4.13 -3.33 5.58
N ILE A 105 3.33 -2.29 5.76
CA ILE A 105 3.62 -0.91 5.32
C ILE A 105 3.50 0.05 6.50
N SER A 106 4.06 1.25 6.37
CA SER A 106 3.77 2.47 7.16
C SER A 106 3.55 2.24 8.66
N GLY A 107 4.60 1.85 9.37
CA GLY A 107 4.52 1.75 10.83
C GLY A 107 3.83 0.48 11.34
N GLY A 108 3.86 -0.59 10.57
CA GLY A 108 3.42 -1.90 11.01
C GLY A 108 2.01 -2.30 10.57
N PHE A 109 1.36 -1.55 9.67
CA PHE A 109 0.09 -2.00 9.11
C PHE A 109 0.30 -3.17 8.15
N ILE A 110 -0.29 -4.32 8.45
CA ILE A 110 -0.01 -5.61 7.79
C ILE A 110 -1.01 -5.87 6.65
N ALA A 111 -0.54 -6.47 5.55
CA ALA A 111 -1.44 -7.06 4.56
C ALA A 111 -1.96 -8.43 5.07
N THR A 112 -3.08 -8.41 5.77
CA THR A 112 -3.67 -9.58 6.43
C THR A 112 -4.20 -10.61 5.45
N ALA A 113 -4.49 -11.83 5.96
CA ALA A 113 -5.16 -12.88 5.18
C ALA A 113 -6.53 -12.40 4.65
N ASN A 114 -7.25 -11.55 5.41
CA ASN A 114 -8.52 -10.98 4.98
C ASN A 114 -8.35 -10.04 3.78
N MET A 115 -7.31 -9.20 3.76
CA MET A 115 -6.99 -8.36 2.61
C MET A 115 -6.65 -9.19 1.37
N TRP A 116 -5.88 -10.27 1.53
CA TRP A 116 -5.58 -11.20 0.43
C TRP A 116 -6.83 -11.91 -0.07
N TYR A 117 -7.79 -12.21 0.81
CA TYR A 117 -9.07 -12.82 0.44
C TYR A 117 -9.99 -11.85 -0.32
N ARG A 118 -10.05 -10.58 0.11
CA ARG A 118 -10.83 -9.51 -0.55
C ARG A 118 -10.21 -9.01 -1.85
N ALA A 119 -8.92 -9.31 -2.07
CA ALA A 119 -8.20 -8.86 -3.25
C ALA A 119 -8.87 -9.34 -4.55
N ILE A 120 -8.94 -8.43 -5.52
CA ILE A 120 -9.65 -8.63 -6.78
C ILE A 120 -8.73 -8.96 -7.96
N ASN A 121 -9.36 -9.31 -9.08
CA ASN A 121 -8.76 -9.44 -10.42
C ASN A 121 -7.44 -10.21 -10.43
N PRO A 122 -7.42 -11.50 -9.95
CA PRO A 122 -6.22 -12.28 -9.98
C PRO A 122 -5.72 -12.46 -11.41
N LYS A 123 -4.45 -12.11 -11.64
CA LYS A 123 -3.77 -12.24 -12.93
C LYS A 123 -2.45 -12.97 -12.74
N LYS A 124 -2.08 -13.79 -13.72
CA LYS A 124 -0.84 -14.52 -13.69
C LYS A 124 0.06 -14.12 -14.85
N PHE A 125 1.30 -13.72 -14.52
CA PHE A 125 2.35 -13.36 -15.48
C PHE A 125 3.55 -14.27 -15.24
N GLY A 126 3.67 -15.37 -16.00
CA GLY A 126 4.70 -16.38 -15.73
C GLY A 126 4.59 -16.93 -14.30
N PHE A 127 5.64 -16.74 -13.49
CA PHE A 127 5.67 -17.12 -12.08
C PHE A 127 5.17 -16.02 -11.12
N LEU A 128 4.76 -14.86 -11.62
CA LEU A 128 4.20 -13.79 -10.82
C LEU A 128 2.67 -13.89 -10.74
N ASP A 129 2.14 -14.14 -9.55
CA ASP A 129 0.70 -14.16 -9.25
C ASP A 129 0.30 -12.82 -8.64
N VAL A 130 -0.46 -12.03 -9.38
CA VAL A 130 -0.82 -10.65 -9.04
C VAL A 130 -2.28 -10.57 -8.61
N ARG A 131 -2.53 -9.88 -7.50
CA ARG A 131 -3.87 -9.46 -7.06
C ARG A 131 -3.85 -7.98 -6.74
N TYR A 132 -5.01 -7.35 -6.77
CA TYR A 132 -5.16 -5.93 -6.47
C TYR A 132 -5.95 -5.77 -5.17
N ALA A 133 -5.48 -4.92 -4.28
CA ALA A 133 -6.15 -4.64 -3.02
C ALA A 133 -7.58 -4.14 -3.24
N SER A 134 -8.48 -4.44 -2.31
CA SER A 134 -9.85 -3.90 -2.35
C SER A 134 -9.85 -2.39 -2.20
N ARG A 135 -10.94 -1.73 -2.56
CA ARG A 135 -11.09 -0.27 -2.41
C ARG A 135 -10.98 0.16 -0.96
N GLU A 136 -11.51 -0.64 -0.06
CA GLU A 136 -11.46 -0.46 1.39
C GLU A 136 -10.02 -0.52 1.90
N ASP A 137 -9.25 -1.51 1.46
CA ASP A 137 -7.84 -1.67 1.84
C ASP A 137 -6.97 -0.56 1.27
N ILE A 138 -7.20 -0.15 0.00
CA ILE A 138 -6.52 0.99 -0.61
C ILE A 138 -6.80 2.27 0.18
N PHE A 139 -8.06 2.49 0.59
CA PHE A 139 -8.46 3.64 1.38
C PHE A 139 -7.70 3.73 2.70
N ILE A 140 -7.66 2.64 3.48
CA ILE A 140 -6.90 2.58 4.75
C ILE A 140 -5.43 2.91 4.50
N MET A 141 -4.79 2.20 3.55
CA MET A 141 -3.36 2.34 3.28
C MET A 141 -2.98 3.75 2.81
N LYS A 142 -3.85 4.42 2.03
CA LYS A 142 -3.63 5.79 1.56
C LYS A 142 -3.75 6.82 2.69
N LEU A 143 -4.73 6.66 3.58
CA LEU A 143 -4.84 7.53 4.75
C LEU A 143 -3.65 7.38 5.68
N ILE A 144 -3.17 6.15 5.93
CA ILE A 144 -1.95 5.91 6.71
C ILE A 144 -0.71 6.50 6.03
N ALA A 145 -0.58 6.36 4.72
CA ALA A 145 0.56 6.90 3.97
C ALA A 145 0.56 8.43 3.94
N HIS A 146 -0.61 9.04 3.83
CA HIS A 146 -0.88 10.47 3.94
C HIS A 146 0.08 11.32 3.10
N ARG A 147 0.27 10.95 1.82
CA ARG A 147 1.10 11.67 0.86
C ARG A 147 0.27 12.69 0.09
N ASP A 148 0.96 13.63 -0.58
CA ASP A 148 0.31 14.53 -1.52
C ASP A 148 -0.47 13.74 -2.59
N GLY A 149 -1.77 14.01 -2.71
CA GLY A 149 -2.68 13.32 -3.63
C GLY A 149 -3.39 12.09 -3.05
N ASP A 150 -2.95 11.51 -1.92
CA ASP A 150 -3.63 10.37 -1.29
C ASP A 150 -5.03 10.76 -0.79
N LEU A 151 -5.21 11.96 -0.24
CA LEU A 151 -6.52 12.46 0.19
C LEU A 151 -7.49 12.66 -0.99
N GLU A 152 -6.99 13.11 -2.16
CA GLU A 152 -7.82 13.22 -3.37
C GLU A 152 -8.28 11.84 -3.85
N ASP A 153 -7.38 10.86 -3.88
CA ASP A 153 -7.71 9.49 -4.23
C ASP A 153 -8.71 8.88 -3.23
N CYS A 154 -8.57 9.17 -1.92
CA CYS A 154 -9.53 8.75 -0.89
C CYS A 154 -10.91 9.39 -1.07
N ALA A 155 -10.99 10.67 -1.40
CA ALA A 155 -12.26 11.33 -1.70
C ALA A 155 -12.98 10.70 -2.89
N LYS A 156 -12.24 10.31 -3.94
CA LYS A 156 -12.79 9.56 -5.09
C LYS A 156 -13.33 8.20 -4.65
N LEU A 157 -12.58 7.45 -3.82
CA LEU A 157 -13.00 6.16 -3.28
C LEU A 157 -14.30 6.27 -2.48
N VAL A 158 -14.45 7.28 -1.62
CA VAL A 158 -15.71 7.55 -0.89
C VAL A 158 -16.86 7.81 -1.86
N THR A 159 -16.62 8.56 -2.93
CA THR A 159 -17.66 8.90 -3.92
C THR A 159 -18.19 7.67 -4.67
N VAL A 160 -17.34 6.67 -4.95
CA VAL A 160 -17.76 5.43 -5.62
C VAL A 160 -18.34 4.40 -4.65
N GLY A 161 -18.32 4.69 -3.37
CA GLY A 161 -18.86 3.87 -2.30
C GLY A 161 -17.83 2.91 -1.69
N LEU A 162 -17.75 2.94 -0.36
CA LEU A 162 -16.92 2.06 0.47
C LEU A 162 -17.81 1.37 1.50
N ASP A 163 -17.44 0.17 1.86
CA ASP A 163 -17.99 -0.54 3.02
C ASP A 163 -17.18 -0.17 4.27
N PHE A 164 -17.71 0.76 5.07
CA PHE A 164 -17.03 1.25 6.26
C PHE A 164 -17.01 0.22 7.41
N ASP A 165 -17.87 -0.79 7.39
CA ASP A 165 -17.80 -1.89 8.35
C ASP A 165 -16.58 -2.77 8.06
N ILE A 166 -16.33 -3.10 6.79
CA ILE A 166 -15.09 -3.81 6.39
C ILE A 166 -13.84 -3.02 6.78
N ILE A 167 -13.84 -1.69 6.57
CA ILE A 167 -12.72 -0.83 6.95
C ILE A 167 -12.49 -0.87 8.46
N TYR A 168 -13.54 -0.71 9.25
CA TYR A 168 -13.41 -0.68 10.70
C TYR A 168 -13.00 -2.05 11.27
N ASP A 169 -13.61 -3.13 10.80
CA ASP A 169 -13.28 -4.49 11.22
C ASP A 169 -11.80 -4.84 10.95
N GLU A 170 -11.26 -4.40 9.80
CA GLU A 170 -9.84 -4.61 9.49
C GLU A 170 -8.94 -3.78 10.41
N VAL A 171 -9.27 -2.50 10.63
CA VAL A 171 -8.52 -1.61 11.52
C VAL A 171 -8.55 -2.12 12.96
N GLU A 172 -9.73 -2.43 13.49
CA GLU A 172 -9.90 -2.92 14.85
C GLU A 172 -9.19 -4.26 15.07
N SER A 173 -9.33 -5.20 14.14
CA SER A 173 -8.67 -6.50 14.24
C SER A 173 -7.16 -6.38 14.30
N GLN A 174 -6.56 -5.53 13.46
CA GLN A 174 -5.11 -5.28 13.48
C GLN A 174 -4.66 -4.51 14.72
N TYR A 175 -5.50 -3.64 15.27
CA TYR A 175 -5.17 -2.89 16.48
C TYR A 175 -5.21 -3.79 17.73
N ILE A 176 -6.22 -4.67 17.85
CA ILE A 176 -6.42 -5.52 19.03
C ILE A 176 -5.51 -6.75 18.98
N SER A 177 -5.29 -7.34 17.82
CA SER A 177 -4.59 -8.62 17.66
C SER A 177 -3.09 -8.43 17.51
N ASN A 178 -2.30 -9.24 18.23
CA ASN A 178 -0.93 -9.54 17.84
C ASN A 178 -0.99 -10.54 16.69
N LEU A 179 -1.03 -10.06 15.46
CA LEU A 179 -1.23 -10.90 14.27
C LEU A 179 -0.02 -11.79 13.94
N ASP A 180 1.11 -11.58 14.61
CA ASP A 180 2.31 -12.39 14.42
C ASP A 180 3.19 -12.35 15.68
N ASP A 181 3.21 -13.46 16.45
CA ASP A 181 4.07 -13.64 17.63
C ASP A 181 5.59 -13.59 17.30
N SER A 182 5.95 -13.65 16.01
CA SER A 182 7.35 -13.61 15.56
C SER A 182 7.90 -12.20 15.37
N TYR A 183 7.05 -11.17 15.40
CA TYR A 183 7.42 -9.76 15.32
C TYR A 183 6.80 -9.01 16.49
N ASP A 184 7.62 -8.32 17.26
CA ASP A 184 7.18 -7.43 18.33
C ASP A 184 6.56 -6.15 17.73
N PHE A 185 5.38 -6.31 17.12
CA PHE A 185 4.62 -5.21 16.54
C PHE A 185 3.92 -4.35 17.58
N ASP A 186 3.95 -4.71 18.86
CA ASP A 186 3.31 -3.91 19.92
C ASP A 186 3.95 -2.53 20.10
N GLU A 187 5.23 -2.37 19.74
CA GLU A 187 5.85 -1.05 19.68
C GLU A 187 5.42 -0.21 18.46
N PHE A 188 4.79 -0.79 17.43
CA PHE A 188 4.61 -0.17 16.12
C PHE A 188 3.18 -0.02 15.64
N LYS A 189 2.20 0.11 16.54
CA LYS A 189 0.82 0.47 16.15
C LYS A 189 0.64 1.98 15.86
N ILE A 190 1.73 2.70 15.65
CA ILE A 190 1.68 4.14 15.34
C ILE A 190 0.88 4.46 14.06
N TRP A 191 0.69 3.47 13.21
CA TRP A 191 -0.14 3.61 12.01
C TRP A 191 -1.57 4.05 12.31
N ILE A 192 -2.10 3.72 13.52
CA ILE A 192 -3.45 4.13 13.92
C ILE A 192 -3.57 5.64 14.06
N THR A 193 -2.51 6.31 14.55
CA THR A 193 -2.49 7.77 14.66
C THR A 193 -2.39 8.45 13.30
N TYR A 194 -1.66 7.82 12.36
CA TYR A 194 -1.61 8.31 10.98
C TYR A 194 -2.95 8.16 10.26
N LEU A 195 -3.66 7.06 10.53
CA LEU A 195 -4.99 6.83 9.99
C LEU A 195 -5.97 7.88 10.53
N ASP A 196 -5.95 8.15 11.82
CA ASP A 196 -6.79 9.16 12.49
C ASP A 196 -6.55 10.56 11.92
N GLU A 197 -5.29 10.99 11.81
CA GLU A 197 -4.92 12.24 11.13
C GLU A 197 -5.45 12.28 9.69
N GLY A 198 -5.25 11.19 8.93
CA GLY A 198 -5.67 11.11 7.54
C GLY A 198 -7.19 11.20 7.37
N VAL A 199 -7.96 10.59 8.27
CA VAL A 199 -9.43 10.70 8.30
C VAL A 199 -9.84 12.14 8.59
N GLY A 200 -9.28 12.75 9.64
CA GLY A 200 -9.59 14.15 10.01
C GLY A 200 -9.28 15.14 8.87
N ASP A 201 -8.11 15.00 8.23
CA ASP A 201 -7.73 15.86 7.11
C ASP A 201 -8.61 15.65 5.87
N LEU A 202 -9.06 14.42 5.61
CA LEU A 202 -10.00 14.11 4.54
C LEU A 202 -11.35 14.80 4.79
N GLU A 203 -11.89 14.69 6.01
CA GLU A 203 -13.15 15.32 6.41
C GLU A 203 -13.08 16.84 6.28
N VAL A 204 -12.03 17.46 6.81
CA VAL A 204 -11.83 18.91 6.77
C VAL A 204 -11.65 19.44 5.35
N LYS A 205 -10.79 18.77 4.57
CA LYS A 205 -10.40 19.26 3.23
C LYS A 205 -11.50 19.12 2.19
N TYR A 206 -12.30 18.05 2.28
CA TYR A 206 -13.30 17.72 1.26
C TYR A 206 -14.75 17.87 1.76
N GLY A 207 -14.96 18.17 3.05
CA GLY A 207 -16.28 18.26 3.63
C GLY A 207 -17.05 16.93 3.64
N ILE A 208 -16.32 15.83 3.72
CA ILE A 208 -16.85 14.45 3.72
C ILE A 208 -16.96 14.00 5.17
N SER A 209 -18.08 13.41 5.56
CA SER A 209 -18.21 12.74 6.87
C SER A 209 -17.88 11.26 6.72
N ILE A 210 -16.96 10.78 7.53
CA ILE A 210 -16.55 9.37 7.57
C ILE A 210 -17.25 8.66 8.74
N PRO A 211 -18.16 7.70 8.49
CA PRO A 211 -19.01 7.11 9.52
C PRO A 211 -18.28 6.47 10.71
N ILE A 212 -17.01 6.09 10.51
CA ILE A 212 -16.18 5.42 11.52
C ILE A 212 -15.13 6.34 12.16
N SER A 213 -15.15 7.65 11.86
CA SER A 213 -14.18 8.64 12.35
C SER A 213 -14.01 8.58 13.88
N ASP A 214 -15.11 8.70 14.63
CA ASP A 214 -15.07 8.65 16.10
C ASP A 214 -14.51 7.34 16.66
N LYS A 215 -14.77 6.22 15.97
CA LYS A 215 -14.26 4.90 16.38
C LYS A 215 -12.74 4.82 16.18
N ILE A 216 -12.23 5.35 15.06
CA ILE A 216 -10.79 5.41 14.76
C ILE A 216 -10.08 6.33 15.75
N SER A 217 -10.62 7.52 16.01
CA SER A 217 -10.07 8.47 17.00
C SER A 217 -9.96 7.84 18.39
N LYS A 218 -10.97 7.05 18.80
CA LYS A 218 -10.91 6.33 20.07
C LYS A 218 -9.76 5.31 20.14
N LEU A 219 -9.50 4.54 19.07
CA LEU A 219 -8.36 3.62 19.01
C LEU A 219 -7.02 4.39 19.05
N SER A 220 -6.94 5.52 18.38
CA SER A 220 -5.78 6.42 18.41
C SER A 220 -5.51 6.96 19.82
N ASP A 221 -6.54 7.42 20.52
CA ASP A 221 -6.46 7.89 21.90
C ASP A 221 -6.02 6.76 22.85
N ASP A 222 -6.57 5.56 22.70
CA ASP A 222 -6.18 4.38 23.48
C ASP A 222 -4.69 4.04 23.27
N TYR A 223 -4.19 4.14 22.03
CA TYR A 223 -2.76 3.94 21.74
C TYR A 223 -1.90 4.95 22.49
N TYR A 224 -2.23 6.25 22.45
CA TYR A 224 -1.48 7.27 23.18
C TYR A 224 -1.52 7.05 24.68
N ASN A 225 -2.69 6.77 25.27
CA ASN A 225 -2.86 6.58 26.68
C ASN A 225 -2.11 5.36 27.23
N ASN A 226 -1.94 4.31 26.44
CA ASN A 226 -1.24 3.09 26.84
C ASN A 226 0.29 3.20 26.69
N ARG A 227 0.78 4.04 25.79
CA ARG A 227 2.22 4.21 25.53
C ARG A 227 2.93 5.11 26.56
N PHE A 228 2.21 5.98 27.24
CA PHE A 228 2.78 6.97 28.18
C PHE A 228 2.43 6.68 29.65
N LYS A 229 1.95 5.49 29.95
CA LYS A 229 1.84 4.93 31.29
C LYS A 229 3.02 4.03 31.61
#